data_6c9148c6d6e0831ea06614cdca6eea79
#
_entry.id   6c9148c6d6e0831ea06614cdca6eea79
#
_cell.length_a   1.000
_cell.length_b   1.000
_cell.length_c   1.000
_cell.angle_alpha   90.00
_cell.angle_beta   90.00
_cell.angle_gamma   90.00
#
_symmetry.space_group_name_H-M   'P 1'
#
loop_
_entity.id
_entity.type
_entity.pdbx_description
1 polymer ?
#
loop_
_entity_poly.entity_id
_entity_poly.type
_entity_poly.pdbx_seq_one_letter_code
_entity_poly.pdbx_strand_id
1 'polypeptide(L)'
;MSGKILNLLERKRFEFSYLPNSASQSVTIAPLIDACGYGYVALYARIHERSMAAGQTLDFSIYNILPSDEDAREFVETDVTGAPQSLFVVSITSSQPNAVPGMYSNSSSSGPYVKLLLKATQASSAATFYAEISLLLHMRETR
;
A
#
# COMPACT_ATOMS: atom_id res chain seq x y z
N MET A 1 18.08 7.60 -18.71
CA MET A 1 17.26 7.40 -17.51
C MET A 1 16.49 6.10 -17.63
N SER A 2 16.54 5.30 -16.64
CA SER A 2 15.80 4.04 -16.63
C SER A 2 14.79 4.02 -15.51
N GLY A 3 13.71 3.34 -15.75
CA GLY A 3 12.68 3.11 -14.79
C GLY A 3 11.99 1.80 -15.08
N LYS A 4 11.31 1.27 -14.09
CA LYS A 4 10.58 0.03 -14.21
C LYS A 4 9.18 0.20 -13.64
N ILE A 5 8.20 -0.29 -14.37
CA ILE A 5 6.82 -0.26 -13.93
C ILE A 5 6.37 -1.68 -13.65
N LEU A 6 5.84 -1.89 -12.45
CA LEU A 6 5.28 -3.16 -12.04
C LEU A 6 3.77 -3.02 -11.86
N ASN A 7 3.01 -3.84 -12.55
CA ASN A 7 1.58 -3.97 -12.31
C ASN A 7 1.40 -4.92 -11.13
N LEU A 8 1.16 -4.36 -9.95
CA LEU A 8 1.01 -5.17 -8.73
C LEU A 8 -0.35 -5.82 -8.64
N LEU A 9 -1.39 -5.07 -8.98
CA LEU A 9 -2.77 -5.55 -9.00
C LEU A 9 -3.47 -4.98 -10.22
N GLU A 10 -4.18 -5.83 -10.92
CA GLU A 10 -4.97 -5.43 -12.07
C GLU A 10 -6.45 -5.64 -11.75
N ARG A 11 -7.12 -4.56 -11.37
CA ARG A 11 -8.54 -4.52 -11.07
C ARG A 11 -8.95 -5.55 -10.02
N LYS A 12 -8.25 -5.55 -8.90
CA LYS A 12 -8.52 -6.46 -7.78
C LYS A 12 -9.60 -5.89 -6.89
N ARG A 13 -10.60 -6.73 -6.55
CA ARG A 13 -11.62 -6.37 -5.59
C ARG A 13 -11.17 -6.76 -4.19
N PHE A 14 -11.18 -5.79 -3.28
CA PHE A 14 -10.96 -6.01 -1.85
C PHE A 14 -12.29 -5.80 -1.14
N GLU A 15 -12.71 -6.78 -0.39
CA GLU A 15 -13.95 -6.75 0.36
C GLU A 15 -13.69 -7.14 1.79
N PHE A 16 -14.19 -6.32 2.72
CA PHE A 16 -14.01 -6.54 4.15
C PHE A 16 -15.34 -6.52 4.85
N SER A 17 -15.58 -7.54 5.67
CA SER A 17 -16.74 -7.61 6.53
C SER A 17 -16.54 -6.77 7.77
N TYR A 18 -17.55 -6.73 8.62
CA TYR A 18 -17.50 -6.01 9.89
C TYR A 18 -16.24 -6.33 10.69
N LEU A 19 -15.55 -5.27 11.09
CA LEU A 19 -14.36 -5.35 11.93
C LEU A 19 -14.73 -4.83 13.33
N PRO A 20 -14.79 -5.69 14.35
CA PRO A 20 -15.25 -5.27 15.67
C PRO A 20 -14.32 -4.27 16.33
N ASN A 21 -14.90 -3.32 17.08
CA ASN A 21 -14.17 -2.35 17.91
C ASN A 21 -13.18 -1.50 17.14
N SER A 22 -13.55 -1.04 15.96
CA SER A 22 -12.68 -0.24 15.10
C SER A 22 -11.38 -0.97 14.75
N ALA A 23 -11.42 -2.29 14.75
CA ALA A 23 -10.26 -3.10 14.43
C ALA A 23 -9.80 -2.84 13.00
N SER A 24 -8.54 -3.12 12.77
CA SER A 24 -7.97 -3.11 11.44
C SER A 24 -7.55 -4.51 11.06
N GLN A 25 -7.51 -4.75 9.76
CA GLN A 25 -7.05 -6.01 9.21
C GLN A 25 -5.95 -5.71 8.18
N SER A 26 -4.84 -6.43 8.27
CA SER A 26 -3.72 -6.23 7.35
C SER A 26 -3.58 -7.41 6.41
N VAL A 27 -3.26 -7.09 5.17
CA VAL A 27 -3.01 -8.08 4.11
C VAL A 27 -1.71 -7.70 3.42
N THR A 28 -0.81 -8.65 3.25
CA THR A 28 0.40 -8.43 2.48
C THR A 28 0.07 -8.51 1.00
N ILE A 29 0.30 -7.42 0.27
CA ILE A 29 0.09 -7.37 -1.19
C ILE A 29 1.33 -7.88 -1.90
N ALA A 30 2.49 -7.38 -1.51
CA ALA A 30 3.77 -7.81 -2.08
C ALA A 30 4.80 -7.88 -0.95
N PRO A 31 5.25 -9.08 -0.56
CA PRO A 31 6.16 -9.23 0.57
C PRO A 31 7.58 -8.78 0.28
N LEU A 32 7.99 -8.79 -0.97
CA LEU A 32 9.34 -8.39 -1.36
C LEU A 32 9.33 -7.90 -2.79
N ILE A 33 9.74 -6.64 -2.97
CA ILE A 33 9.91 -6.03 -4.28
C ILE A 33 11.37 -5.60 -4.37
N ASP A 34 12.06 -6.07 -5.40
CA ASP A 34 13.45 -5.73 -5.65
C ASP A 34 13.51 -4.35 -6.32
N ALA A 35 13.99 -3.36 -5.56
CA ALA A 35 14.19 -2.00 -6.04
C ALA A 35 15.67 -1.65 -6.16
N CYS A 36 16.55 -2.66 -6.18
CA CYS A 36 17.97 -2.45 -6.33
C CYS A 36 18.28 -1.73 -7.65
N GLY A 37 19.13 -0.72 -7.56
CA GLY A 37 19.51 0.08 -8.72
C GLY A 37 18.56 1.23 -9.00
N TYR A 38 17.48 1.35 -8.26
CA TYR A 38 16.55 2.48 -8.45
C TYR A 38 16.59 3.39 -7.23
N GLY A 39 16.38 3.69 -6.39
CA GLY A 39 16.49 4.58 -5.24
C GLY A 39 15.23 5.41 -5.03
N TYR A 40 14.21 5.20 -5.87
CA TYR A 40 12.97 5.95 -5.78
C TYR A 40 11.79 5.08 -6.21
N VAL A 41 10.72 5.11 -5.43
CA VAL A 41 9.49 4.37 -5.74
C VAL A 41 8.28 5.28 -5.64
N ALA A 42 7.32 5.07 -6.54
CA ALA A 42 6.04 5.76 -6.54
C ALA A 42 4.93 4.72 -6.71
N LEU A 43 3.93 4.80 -5.87
CA LEU A 43 2.77 3.91 -5.93
C LEU A 43 1.57 4.68 -6.47
N TYR A 44 0.90 4.09 -7.45
CA TYR A 44 -0.29 4.66 -8.07
C TYR A 44 -1.46 3.72 -7.85
N ALA A 45 -2.55 4.26 -7.37
CA ALA A 45 -3.78 3.51 -7.14
C ALA A 45 -4.93 4.11 -7.94
N ARG A 46 -5.60 3.28 -8.70
CA ARG A 46 -6.81 3.67 -9.44
C ARG A 46 -8.02 2.96 -8.85
N ILE A 47 -9.04 3.73 -8.53
CA ILE A 47 -10.30 3.19 -8.01
C ILE A 47 -11.24 2.98 -9.20
N HIS A 48 -11.64 1.74 -9.43
CA HIS A 48 -12.61 1.40 -10.47
C HIS A 48 -14.03 1.43 -9.93
N GLU A 49 -14.22 0.90 -8.74
CA GLU A 49 -15.52 0.83 -8.09
C GLU A 49 -15.32 0.79 -6.58
N ARG A 50 -16.26 1.34 -5.84
CA ARG A 50 -16.11 1.44 -4.40
C ARG A 50 -17.46 1.58 -3.71
N SER A 51 -17.60 0.89 -2.58
CA SER A 51 -18.71 1.08 -1.64
C SER A 51 -18.13 1.20 -0.25
N MET A 52 -17.92 2.42 0.21
CA MET A 52 -17.29 2.73 1.49
C MET A 52 -18.04 3.88 2.14
N ALA A 53 -18.22 3.77 3.45
CA ALA A 53 -18.79 4.83 4.27
C ALA A 53 -17.68 5.60 5.00
N ALA A 54 -18.04 6.73 5.60
CA ALA A 54 -17.10 7.50 6.42
C ALA A 54 -16.52 6.61 7.52
N GLY A 55 -15.21 6.72 7.75
CA GLY A 55 -14.50 5.91 8.74
C GLY A 55 -14.00 4.57 8.24
N GLN A 56 -14.32 4.20 7.02
CA GLN A 56 -13.78 3.01 6.37
C GLN A 56 -12.63 3.44 5.46
N THR A 57 -11.47 2.82 5.62
CA THR A 57 -10.28 3.18 4.82
C THR A 57 -9.53 1.94 4.37
N LEU A 58 -8.84 2.09 3.23
CA LEU A 58 -7.87 1.13 2.73
C LEU A 58 -6.55 1.88 2.57
N ASP A 59 -5.56 1.52 3.39
CA ASP A 59 -4.26 2.17 3.39
C ASP A 59 -3.22 1.22 2.80
N PHE A 60 -2.65 1.62 1.66
CA PHE A 60 -1.56 0.91 1.02
C PHE A 60 -0.25 1.55 1.44
N SER A 61 0.55 0.82 2.21
CA SER A 61 1.78 1.35 2.80
C SER A 61 3.01 0.64 2.25
N ILE A 62 4.02 1.42 1.92
CA ILE A 62 5.31 0.91 1.46
C ILE A 62 6.31 1.01 2.60
N TYR A 63 7.05 -0.07 2.84
CA TYR A 63 8.09 -0.15 3.86
C TYR A 63 9.42 -0.51 3.23
N ASN A 64 10.50 0.07 3.75
CA ASN A 64 11.84 -0.42 3.46
C ASN A 64 12.07 -1.70 4.25
N ILE A 65 12.62 -2.70 3.58
CA ILE A 65 13.02 -3.94 4.25
C ILE A 65 14.39 -4.38 3.77
N LEU A 66 15.05 -5.16 4.59
CA LEU A 66 16.25 -5.91 4.22
C LEU A 66 15.96 -7.37 4.50
N PRO A 67 15.86 -8.20 3.47
CA PRO A 67 15.71 -9.64 3.70
C PRO A 67 16.99 -10.22 4.32
N SER A 68 16.82 -11.18 5.20
CA SER A 68 17.93 -11.85 5.85
C SER A 68 17.84 -13.35 5.59
N ASP A 69 18.98 -13.96 5.28
CA ASP A 69 19.06 -15.40 5.12
C ASP A 69 19.08 -16.14 6.47
N GLU A 70 19.39 -15.41 7.55
CA GLU A 70 19.36 -15.99 8.89
C GLU A 70 17.93 -16.08 9.40
N ASP A 71 17.50 -17.27 9.76
CA ASP A 71 16.19 -17.52 10.33
C ASP A 71 15.02 -17.06 9.47
N ALA A 72 15.23 -16.86 8.18
CA ALA A 72 14.23 -16.37 7.24
C ALA A 72 13.53 -15.10 7.73
N ARG A 73 14.26 -14.21 8.39
CA ARG A 73 13.73 -12.95 8.90
C ARG A 73 13.93 -11.83 7.90
N GLU A 74 13.10 -10.81 8.05
CA GLU A 74 13.31 -9.58 7.35
C GLU A 74 13.51 -8.45 8.37
N PHE A 75 14.34 -7.48 8.01
CA PHE A 75 14.54 -6.28 8.82
C PHE A 75 13.71 -5.16 8.22
N VAL A 76 12.66 -4.76 8.94
CA VAL A 76 11.81 -3.65 8.56
C VAL A 76 12.34 -2.38 9.21
N GLU A 77 12.40 -1.29 8.43
CA GLU A 77 12.78 0.00 8.99
C GLU A 77 11.79 0.40 10.07
N THR A 78 12.30 0.80 11.23
CA THR A 78 11.48 1.18 12.37
C THR A 78 11.76 2.61 12.79
N ASP A 79 10.79 3.21 13.49
CA ASP A 79 10.97 4.51 14.11
C ASP A 79 11.73 4.39 15.45
N VAL A 80 11.88 5.51 16.16
CA VAL A 80 12.63 5.54 17.42
C VAL A 80 11.98 4.74 18.54
N THR A 81 10.71 4.36 18.40
CA THR A 81 10.00 3.54 19.38
C THR A 81 10.06 2.06 19.05
N GLY A 82 10.64 1.69 17.90
CA GLY A 82 10.72 0.32 17.46
C GLY A 82 9.53 -0.14 16.64
N ALA A 83 8.59 0.75 16.30
CA ALA A 83 7.45 0.42 15.46
C ALA A 83 7.83 0.47 13.98
N PRO A 84 7.26 -0.39 13.13
CA PRO A 84 7.48 -0.32 11.69
C PRO A 84 7.12 1.06 11.15
N GLN A 85 7.99 1.63 10.33
CA GLN A 85 7.80 2.96 9.76
C GLN A 85 7.65 2.86 8.25
N SER A 86 6.49 3.24 7.75
CA SER A 86 6.27 3.28 6.31
C SER A 86 7.00 4.44 5.67
N LEU A 87 7.44 4.26 4.44
CA LEU A 87 8.00 5.36 3.64
C LEU A 87 6.89 6.33 3.27
N PHE A 88 5.74 5.79 2.87
CA PHE A 88 4.56 6.58 2.55
C PHE A 88 3.33 5.68 2.50
N VAL A 89 2.17 6.31 2.43
CA VAL A 89 0.87 5.63 2.37
C VAL A 89 0.05 6.24 1.24
N VAL A 90 -0.65 5.39 0.51
CA VAL A 90 -1.73 5.81 -0.39
C VAL A 90 -3.04 5.34 0.24
N SER A 91 -3.88 6.27 0.62
CA SER A 91 -5.14 5.97 1.32
C SER A 91 -6.33 6.10 0.38
N ILE A 92 -7.20 5.10 0.40
CA ILE A 92 -8.48 5.10 -0.29
C ILE A 92 -9.56 5.28 0.76
N THR A 93 -10.38 6.32 0.59
CA THR A 93 -11.44 6.66 1.53
C THR A 93 -12.76 6.88 0.80
N SER A 94 -13.83 7.12 1.55
CA SER A 94 -15.15 7.38 0.96
C SER A 94 -15.26 8.76 0.31
N SER A 95 -14.38 9.70 0.65
CA SER A 95 -14.47 11.08 0.19
C SER A 95 -13.81 11.33 -1.17
N GLN A 96 -12.97 10.43 -1.64
CA GLN A 96 -12.32 10.58 -2.94
C GLN A 96 -13.27 10.19 -4.06
N PRO A 97 -13.33 10.94 -5.17
CA PRO A 97 -14.06 10.48 -6.34
C PRO A 97 -13.35 9.29 -6.98
N ASN A 98 -14.09 8.47 -7.74
CA ASN A 98 -13.45 7.43 -8.54
C ASN A 98 -12.53 8.10 -9.55
N ALA A 99 -11.35 7.53 -9.71
CA ALA A 99 -10.32 8.14 -10.55
C ALA A 99 -10.59 7.89 -12.03
N VAL A 100 -11.20 8.85 -12.71
CA VAL A 100 -11.44 8.81 -14.15
C VAL A 100 -11.33 10.21 -14.70
N PRO A 101 -10.27 10.57 -15.40
CA PRO A 101 -8.96 9.95 -15.40
C PRO A 101 -8.20 10.29 -14.13
N GLY A 102 -7.07 9.73 -13.96
CA GLY A 102 -6.18 10.05 -12.85
C GLY A 102 -6.09 8.92 -11.84
N MET A 103 -5.11 9.05 -10.99
CA MET A 103 -4.80 8.07 -9.97
C MET A 103 -4.36 8.77 -8.70
N TYR A 104 -4.64 8.17 -7.58
CA TYR A 104 -4.11 8.61 -6.30
C TYR A 104 -2.71 8.03 -6.15
N SER A 105 -1.76 8.85 -5.74
CA SER A 105 -0.37 8.43 -5.71
C SER A 105 0.40 9.05 -4.56
N ASN A 106 1.49 8.40 -4.22
CA ASN A 106 2.50 8.94 -3.34
C ASN A 106 3.85 8.33 -3.71
N SER A 107 4.93 8.90 -3.20
CA SER A 107 6.27 8.49 -3.59
C SER A 107 7.30 8.86 -2.56
N SER A 108 8.45 8.19 -2.61
CA SER A 108 9.57 8.46 -1.72
C SER A 108 10.85 7.84 -2.27
N SER A 109 11.98 8.34 -1.77
CA SER A 109 13.23 7.61 -1.88
C SER A 109 13.09 6.29 -1.13
N SER A 110 13.77 5.26 -1.60
CA SER A 110 13.68 3.93 -1.01
C SER A 110 15.05 3.27 -0.90
N GLY A 111 15.13 2.25 -0.05
CA GLY A 111 16.25 1.32 -0.03
C GLY A 111 16.15 0.30 -1.16
N PRO A 112 16.99 -0.74 -1.11
CA PRO A 112 17.07 -1.74 -2.21
C PRO A 112 15.87 -2.67 -2.29
N TYR A 113 15.11 -2.82 -1.20
CA TYR A 113 13.94 -3.70 -1.17
C TYR A 113 12.80 -3.01 -0.46
N VAL A 114 11.58 -3.21 -0.96
CA VAL A 114 10.39 -2.66 -0.35
C VAL A 114 9.31 -3.73 -0.23
N LYS A 115 8.34 -3.45 0.64
CA LYS A 115 7.21 -4.32 0.91
C LYS A 115 5.93 -3.49 0.89
N LEU A 116 4.89 -4.04 0.33
CA LEU A 116 3.59 -3.38 0.25
C LEU A 116 2.57 -4.11 1.11
N LEU A 117 1.99 -3.39 2.06
CA LEU A 117 0.91 -3.88 2.91
C LEU A 117 -0.35 -3.08 2.67
N LEU A 118 -1.48 -3.77 2.76
CA LEU A 118 -2.79 -3.14 2.82
C LEU A 118 -3.32 -3.26 4.25
N LYS A 119 -3.76 -2.13 4.81
CA LYS A 119 -4.45 -2.10 6.08
C LYS A 119 -5.86 -1.58 5.85
N ALA A 120 -6.85 -2.42 6.12
CA ALA A 120 -8.26 -2.04 6.08
C ALA A 120 -8.69 -1.63 7.48
N THR A 121 -9.33 -0.47 7.60
CA THR A 121 -9.79 0.04 8.89
C THR A 121 -11.26 0.40 8.81
N GLN A 122 -11.98 0.12 9.88
CA GLN A 122 -13.39 0.46 10.01
C GLN A 122 -13.63 1.04 11.39
N ALA A 123 -14.04 2.31 11.44
CA ALA A 123 -14.22 3.04 12.69
C ALA A 123 -15.56 2.76 13.37
N SER A 124 -16.50 2.13 12.70
CA SER A 124 -17.82 1.84 13.23
C SER A 124 -18.31 0.47 12.78
N SER A 125 -19.37 -0.02 13.39
CA SER A 125 -19.95 -1.32 13.10
C SER A 125 -20.78 -1.32 11.80
N ALA A 126 -20.25 -0.74 10.75
CA ALA A 126 -20.92 -0.71 9.48
C ALA A 126 -20.91 -2.08 8.80
N ALA A 127 -21.69 -2.20 7.75
CA ALA A 127 -21.73 -3.39 6.94
C ALA A 127 -20.42 -3.57 6.15
N THR A 128 -20.33 -4.64 5.39
CA THR A 128 -19.24 -4.92 4.47
C THR A 128 -18.97 -3.74 3.56
N PHE A 129 -17.70 -3.44 3.36
CA PHE A 129 -17.27 -2.42 2.40
C PHE A 129 -16.28 -3.02 1.41
N TYR A 130 -16.19 -2.40 0.24
CA TYR A 130 -15.28 -2.89 -0.78
C TYR A 130 -14.74 -1.78 -1.66
N ALA A 131 -13.65 -2.09 -2.35
CA ALA A 131 -13.13 -1.29 -3.44
C ALA A 131 -12.46 -2.19 -4.47
N GLU A 132 -12.64 -1.85 -5.74
CA GLU A 132 -11.98 -2.50 -6.86
C GLU A 132 -10.88 -1.58 -7.36
N ILE A 133 -9.64 -2.03 -7.27
CA ILE A 133 -8.46 -1.17 -7.39
C ILE A 133 -7.41 -1.81 -8.30
N SER A 134 -6.75 -0.98 -9.07
CA SER A 134 -5.50 -1.32 -9.74
C SER A 134 -4.35 -0.61 -9.05
N LEU A 135 -3.25 -1.32 -8.82
CA LEU A 135 -2.04 -0.76 -8.24
C LEU A 135 -0.87 -0.93 -9.19
N LEU A 136 -0.10 0.13 -9.32
CA LEU A 136 1.08 0.17 -10.16
C LEU A 136 2.21 0.80 -9.37
N LEU A 137 3.37 0.16 -9.39
CA LEU A 137 4.57 0.70 -8.77
C LEU A 137 5.55 1.11 -9.85
N HIS A 138 6.01 2.36 -9.77
CA HIS A 138 7.03 2.89 -10.65
C HIS A 138 8.31 3.08 -9.85
N MET A 139 9.37 2.41 -10.30
CA MET A 139 10.70 2.54 -9.70
C MET A 139 11.60 3.28 -10.67
N ARG A 140 12.36 4.23 -10.16
CA ARG A 140 13.27 5.03 -11.00
C ARG A 140 14.51 5.44 -10.22
N GLU A 141 15.52 5.88 -10.95
CA GLU A 141 16.71 6.41 -10.35
C GLU A 141 16.41 7.74 -9.69
N THR A 142 17.00 7.95 -8.51
CA THR A 142 16.92 9.22 -7.81
C THR A 142 17.78 10.26 -8.54
N ARG A 143 17.29 11.46 -8.59
CA ARG A 143 18.04 12.55 -9.21
C ARG A 143 18.40 13.58 -8.18
#